data_92bd56ad2440a805c4db70e7d3574de0
#
_entry.id   92bd56ad2440a805c4db70e7d3574de0
#
_cell.length_a   1.000
_cell.length_b   1.000
_cell.length_c   1.000
_cell.angle_alpha   90.00
_cell.angle_beta   90.00
_cell.angle_gamma   90.00
#
_symmetry.space_group_name_H-M   'P 1'
#
loop_
_entity.id
_entity.type
_entity.pdbx_description
1 polymer ?
#
loop_
_entity_poly.entity_id
_entity_poly.type
_entity_poly.pdbx_seq_one_letter_code
_entity_poly.pdbx_strand_id
1 'polypeptide(L)'
;MDPSVKLRTYIVEDNATIRENLIGTLEELASVEAVGVAETEDEGTQWLSTHSEQWDLAIVDLFLRQGSGLGVLAACRTRRPGQ
;
A
#
# COMPACT_ATOMS: atom_id res chain seq x y z
N MET A 1 6.56 -17.22 -10.63
CA MET A 1 5.26 -16.83 -10.00
C MET A 1 4.12 -17.27 -10.89
N ASP A 2 3.11 -17.87 -10.30
CA ASP A 2 1.91 -18.27 -11.04
C ASP A 2 1.19 -16.98 -11.52
N PRO A 3 0.94 -16.81 -12.84
CA PRO A 3 0.29 -15.60 -13.35
C PRO A 3 -1.15 -15.42 -12.86
N SER A 4 -1.78 -16.46 -12.31
CA SER A 4 -3.11 -16.35 -11.71
C SER A 4 -3.07 -15.76 -10.30
N VAL A 5 -1.89 -15.69 -9.68
CA VAL A 5 -1.71 -15.14 -8.33
C VAL A 5 -1.25 -13.70 -8.44
N LYS A 6 -2.01 -12.78 -7.82
CA LYS A 6 -1.68 -11.36 -7.81
C LYS A 6 -1.15 -10.94 -6.45
N LEU A 7 -0.21 -10.00 -6.44
CA LEU A 7 0.26 -9.36 -5.22
C LEU A 7 -0.83 -8.41 -4.72
N ARG A 8 -1.31 -8.66 -3.53
CA ARG A 8 -2.31 -7.80 -2.88
C ARG A 8 -1.60 -6.56 -2.35
N THR A 9 -1.87 -5.42 -2.96
CA THR A 9 -1.09 -4.20 -2.75
C THR A 9 -1.93 -3.13 -2.07
N TYR A 10 -1.39 -2.56 -1.00
CA TYR A 10 -1.97 -1.42 -0.31
C TYR A 10 -1.17 -0.17 -0.64
N ILE A 11 -1.85 0.95 -0.91
CA ILE A 11 -1.20 2.16 -1.40
C ILE A 11 -1.53 3.33 -0.48
N VAL A 12 -0.49 4.02 0.00
CA VAL A 12 -0.62 5.23 0.81
C VAL A 12 -0.13 6.41 -0.02
N GLU A 13 -1.06 7.19 -0.54
CA GLU A 13 -0.81 8.34 -1.39
C GLU A 13 -1.98 9.32 -1.26
N ASP A 14 -1.71 10.57 -0.90
CA ASP A 14 -2.75 11.57 -0.67
C ASP A 14 -3.24 12.28 -1.94
N ASN A 15 -2.49 12.21 -3.03
CA ASN A 15 -2.93 12.78 -4.31
C ASN A 15 -3.72 11.75 -5.11
N ALA A 16 -5.02 12.01 -5.29
CA ALA A 16 -5.92 11.08 -5.96
C ALA A 16 -5.50 10.77 -7.40
N THR A 17 -5.03 11.76 -8.15
CA THR A 17 -4.61 11.57 -9.53
C THR A 17 -3.37 10.68 -9.62
N ILE A 18 -2.38 10.95 -8.77
CA ILE A 18 -1.15 10.13 -8.72
C ILE A 18 -1.51 8.71 -8.30
N ARG A 19 -2.36 8.56 -7.29
CA ARG A 19 -2.78 7.25 -6.78
C ARG A 19 -3.49 6.43 -7.85
N GLU A 20 -4.44 7.03 -8.56
CA GLU A 20 -5.19 6.34 -9.61
C GLU A 20 -4.31 5.94 -10.79
N ASN A 21 -3.39 6.83 -11.19
CA ASN A 21 -2.45 6.53 -12.26
C ASN A 21 -1.49 5.41 -11.87
N LEU A 22 -1.03 5.41 -10.63
CA LEU A 22 -0.14 4.37 -10.11
C LEU A 22 -0.85 3.01 -10.10
N ILE A 23 -2.06 2.95 -9.59
CA ILE A 23 -2.87 1.73 -9.54
C ILE A 23 -3.09 1.19 -10.95
N GLY A 24 -3.55 2.04 -11.86
CA GLY A 24 -3.82 1.63 -13.24
C GLY A 24 -2.58 1.08 -13.92
N THR A 25 -1.44 1.75 -13.74
CA THR A 25 -0.17 1.29 -14.33
C THR A 25 0.28 -0.04 -13.74
N LEU A 26 0.21 -0.18 -12.42
CA LEU A 26 0.64 -1.42 -11.77
C LEU A 26 -0.25 -2.60 -12.15
N GLU A 27 -1.56 -2.40 -12.21
CA GLU A 27 -2.48 -3.47 -12.57
C GLU A 27 -2.37 -3.86 -14.04
N GLU A 28 -1.96 -2.92 -14.89
CA GLU A 28 -1.74 -3.20 -16.32
C GLU A 28 -0.40 -3.91 -16.58
N LEU A 29 0.67 -3.50 -15.90
CA LEU A 29 2.02 -3.96 -16.20
C LEU A 29 2.53 -5.08 -15.31
N ALA A 30 1.85 -5.40 -14.22
CA ALA A 30 2.30 -6.37 -13.25
C ALA A 30 1.13 -7.18 -12.70
N SER A 31 1.44 -8.31 -12.07
CA SER A 31 0.42 -9.12 -11.39
C SER A 31 0.13 -8.52 -10.00
N VAL A 32 -0.55 -7.38 -9.99
CA VAL A 32 -0.86 -6.59 -8.80
C VAL A 32 -2.37 -6.37 -8.72
N GLU A 33 -2.90 -6.47 -7.51
CA GLU A 33 -4.28 -6.12 -7.21
C GLU A 33 -4.27 -5.10 -6.08
N ALA A 34 -4.87 -3.91 -6.31
CA ALA A 34 -4.99 -2.91 -5.26
C ALA A 34 -6.11 -3.34 -4.30
N VAL A 35 -5.76 -3.59 -3.04
CA VAL A 35 -6.72 -4.05 -2.02
C VAL A 35 -7.21 -2.93 -1.12
N GLY A 36 -6.56 -1.77 -1.17
CA GLY A 36 -6.97 -0.61 -0.41
C GLY A 36 -6.04 0.56 -0.61
N VAL A 37 -6.48 1.72 -0.17
CA VAL A 37 -5.71 2.96 -0.25
C VAL A 37 -5.88 3.76 1.03
N ALA A 38 -4.89 4.62 1.32
CA ALA A 38 -4.99 5.59 2.40
C ALA A 38 -4.39 6.91 1.93
N GLU A 39 -4.85 8.00 2.52
CA GLU A 39 -4.39 9.34 2.21
C GLU A 39 -3.57 9.95 3.34
N THR A 40 -3.60 9.36 4.52
CA THR A 40 -2.93 9.88 5.71
C THR A 40 -2.12 8.80 6.41
N GLU A 41 -1.20 9.24 7.26
CA GLU A 41 -0.42 8.33 8.11
C GLU A 41 -1.33 7.47 9.01
N ASP A 42 -2.31 8.11 9.65
CA ASP A 42 -3.20 7.40 10.59
C ASP A 42 -4.02 6.31 9.89
N GLU A 43 -4.61 6.62 8.73
CA GLU A 43 -5.36 5.63 7.96
C GLU A 43 -4.48 4.46 7.54
N GLY A 44 -3.31 4.77 7.00
CA GLY A 44 -2.37 3.75 6.52
C GLY A 44 -1.88 2.86 7.65
N THR A 45 -1.48 3.46 8.76
CA THR A 45 -0.99 2.74 9.93
C THR A 45 -2.07 1.82 10.49
N GLN A 46 -3.28 2.33 10.64
CA GLN A 46 -4.39 1.55 11.16
C GLN A 46 -4.73 0.37 10.26
N TRP A 47 -4.83 0.61 8.96
CA TRP A 47 -5.19 -0.47 8.03
C TRP A 47 -4.12 -1.56 8.00
N LEU A 48 -2.85 -1.18 7.87
CA LEU A 48 -1.74 -2.14 7.79
C LEU A 48 -1.62 -2.96 9.08
N SER A 49 -1.90 -2.34 10.23
CA SER A 49 -1.82 -3.00 11.54
C SER A 49 -2.96 -3.99 11.76
N THR A 50 -4.15 -3.69 11.23
CA THR A 50 -5.35 -4.50 11.48
C THR A 50 -5.65 -5.51 10.38
N HIS A 51 -4.97 -5.41 9.23
CA HIS A 51 -5.20 -6.27 8.05
C HIS A 51 -3.94 -7.00 7.64
N SER A 52 -3.11 -7.41 8.60
CA SER A 52 -1.78 -7.97 8.31
C SER A 52 -1.81 -9.23 7.43
N GLU A 53 -2.92 -9.94 7.40
CA GLU A 53 -3.08 -11.15 6.58
C GLU A 53 -3.63 -10.86 5.18
N GLN A 54 -3.91 -9.59 4.86
CA GLN A 54 -4.63 -9.24 3.64
C GLN A 54 -3.81 -8.51 2.60
N TRP A 55 -2.53 -8.30 2.84
CA TRP A 55 -1.67 -7.59 1.89
C TRP A 55 -0.30 -8.26 1.75
N ASP A 56 0.28 -8.09 0.58
CA ASP A 56 1.61 -8.64 0.25
C ASP A 56 2.62 -7.52 0.04
N LEU A 57 2.18 -6.37 -0.44
CA LEU A 57 3.03 -5.24 -0.79
C LEU A 57 2.37 -3.94 -0.32
N ALA A 58 3.15 -3.06 0.28
CA ALA A 58 2.71 -1.71 0.59
C ALA A 58 3.58 -0.71 -0.17
N ILE A 59 2.96 0.22 -0.88
CA ILE A 59 3.63 1.31 -1.56
C ILE A 59 3.26 2.60 -0.83
N VAL A 60 4.25 3.30 -0.30
CA VAL A 60 4.03 4.41 0.61
C VAL A 60 4.75 5.66 0.13
N ASP A 61 3.99 6.74 -0.11
CA ASP A 61 4.57 8.07 -0.33
C ASP A 61 5.10 8.59 1.01
N LEU A 62 6.34 9.06 1.01
CA LEU A 62 6.97 9.58 2.23
C LEU A 62 6.46 10.98 2.61
N PHE A 63 5.93 11.72 1.66
CA PHE A 63 5.55 13.13 1.85
C PHE A 63 4.03 13.29 1.79
N LEU A 64 3.35 12.90 2.87
CA LEU A 64 1.90 13.05 2.98
C LEU A 64 1.55 14.44 3.53
N ARG A 65 0.39 14.97 3.16
CA ARG A 65 -0.11 16.24 3.68
C ARG A 65 -0.47 16.14 5.16
N GLN A 66 -0.92 14.97 5.59
CA GLN A 66 -1.27 14.72 6.98
C GLN A 66 -0.47 13.51 7.48
N GLY A 67 0.54 13.80 8.28
CA GLY A 67 1.44 12.81 8.81
C GLY A 67 2.61 12.56 7.88
N SER A 68 3.25 11.42 8.03
CA SER A 68 4.44 11.05 7.29
C SER A 68 4.39 9.60 6.85
N GLY A 69 4.85 9.34 5.63
CA GLY A 69 5.05 7.97 5.16
C GLY A 69 6.07 7.21 5.99
N LEU A 70 7.00 7.92 6.63
CA LEU A 70 7.96 7.27 7.55
C LEU A 70 7.25 6.62 8.74
N GLY A 71 6.18 7.27 9.26
CA GLY A 71 5.37 6.68 10.32
C GLY A 71 4.64 5.43 9.87
N VAL A 72 4.16 5.42 8.61
CA VAL A 72 3.53 4.24 8.02
C VAL A 72 4.54 3.11 7.91
N LEU A 73 5.75 3.41 7.42
CA LEU A 73 6.82 2.40 7.32
C LEU A 73 7.19 1.83 8.69
N ALA A 74 7.17 2.65 9.72
CA ALA A 74 7.41 2.17 11.08
C ALA A 74 6.37 1.14 11.52
N ALA A 75 5.11 1.32 11.11
CA ALA A 75 4.05 0.34 11.40
C ALA A 75 4.29 -1.00 10.67
N CYS A 76 5.04 -0.99 9.57
CA CYS A 76 5.35 -2.20 8.81
C CYS A 76 6.47 -3.04 9.42
N ARG A 77 7.08 -2.60 10.52
CA ARG A 77 8.14 -3.39 11.19
C ARG A 77 7.66 -4.75 11.66
N THR A 78 6.38 -4.88 11.95
CA THR A 78 5.78 -6.14 12.40
C THR A 78 5.16 -6.95 11.26
N ARG A 79 5.49 -6.62 10.03
CA ARG A 79 4.97 -7.32 8.86
C ARG A 79 5.38 -8.78 8.83
N ARG A 80 4.60 -9.57 8.10
CA ARG A 80 4.93 -10.99 7.87
C ARG A 80 6.15 -11.11 6.96
N PRO A 81 6.92 -12.21 7.07
CA PRO A 81 8.01 -12.47 6.13
C PRO A 81 7.49 -12.42 4.68
N GLY A 82 8.20 -11.74 3.81
CA GLY A 82 7.82 -11.59 2.41
C GLY A 82 7.00 -10.34 2.09
N GLN A 83 6.44 -9.71 3.08
CA GLN A 83 5.75 -8.42 2.87
C GLN A 83 6.75 -7.28 2.70
#